data_4831aea759e1738ae9f98ce6ad185b25
#
_entry.id   4831aea759e1738ae9f98ce6ad185b25
#
_cell.length_a   1.000
_cell.length_b   1.000
_cell.length_c   1.000
_cell.angle_alpha   90.00
_cell.angle_beta   90.00
_cell.angle_gamma   90.00
#
_symmetry.space_group_name_H-M   'P 1'
#
loop_
_entity.id
_entity.type
_entity.pdbx_description
1 polymer ?
#
loop_
_entity_poly.entity_id
_entity_poly.type
_entity_poly.pdbx_seq_one_letter_code
_entity_poly.pdbx_strand_id
1 'polypeptide(L)'
;MNHIALLDDSIFDNAAYVAGGPDVVRQLRDILPSGWRATLNALDGAVIADVPQQLQKLPRDASHLVVSVGGNDALGQANLLDRNVRSMAEALELITGVRERFRLAYARMLDQVLERQLPLAACTIYEPRFPEPLRRSLAATALTALNDAITREAFARNVDCIDLRIICNDDRDFANPIEPSVQGGAKIARAILSFAAPGTTRSPRVITR
;
A
#
# COMPACT_ATOMS: atom_id res chain seq x y z
N MET A 1 -10.06 -13.97 19.44
CA MET A 1 -8.74 -14.09 18.80
C MET A 1 -8.73 -13.10 17.64
N ASN A 2 -7.67 -12.31 17.48
CA ASN A 2 -7.58 -11.38 16.35
C ASN A 2 -6.84 -12.04 15.19
N HIS A 3 -7.33 -11.82 13.98
CA HIS A 3 -6.77 -12.38 12.76
C HIS A 3 -6.68 -11.28 11.70
N ILE A 4 -5.46 -10.88 11.35
CA ILE A 4 -5.19 -9.85 10.36
C ILE A 4 -5.07 -10.53 8.99
N ALA A 5 -5.84 -10.09 8.01
CA ALA A 5 -5.69 -10.52 6.62
C ALA A 5 -5.05 -9.39 5.80
N LEU A 6 -3.98 -9.71 5.08
CA LEU A 6 -3.23 -8.81 4.23
C LEU A 6 -3.67 -8.99 2.77
N LEU A 7 -4.20 -7.93 2.20
CA LEU A 7 -4.64 -7.83 0.81
C LEU A 7 -3.67 -6.90 0.08
N ASP A 8 -3.00 -7.38 -0.95
CA ASP A 8 -1.96 -6.59 -1.59
C ASP A 8 -1.39 -7.25 -2.83
N ASP A 9 -0.32 -6.61 -3.28
CA ASP A 9 0.65 -7.08 -4.24
C ASP A 9 1.95 -7.58 -3.54
N SER A 10 3.10 -7.35 -4.16
CA SER A 10 4.41 -7.78 -3.68
C SER A 10 4.88 -7.13 -2.37
N ILE A 11 4.26 -6.02 -1.92
CA ILE A 11 4.68 -5.36 -0.66
C ILE A 11 4.54 -6.30 0.53
N PHE A 12 3.47 -7.11 0.57
CA PHE A 12 3.27 -8.12 1.61
C PHE A 12 3.74 -9.51 1.16
N ASP A 13 3.65 -9.84 -0.14
CA ASP A 13 4.12 -11.10 -0.74
C ASP A 13 5.54 -10.94 -1.29
N ASN A 14 6.47 -10.51 -0.42
CA ASN A 14 7.82 -10.16 -0.83
C ASN A 14 8.89 -11.25 -0.55
N ALA A 15 8.49 -12.48 -0.29
CA ALA A 15 9.41 -13.56 0.05
C ALA A 15 10.50 -13.79 -1.03
N ALA A 16 10.15 -13.63 -2.31
CA ALA A 16 11.07 -13.78 -3.43
C ALA A 16 12.18 -12.71 -3.46
N TYR A 17 11.98 -11.57 -2.82
CA TYR A 17 12.88 -10.41 -2.88
C TYR A 17 13.80 -10.27 -1.67
N VAL A 18 13.58 -11.00 -0.58
CA VAL A 18 14.35 -10.86 0.67
C VAL A 18 15.44 -11.92 0.88
N ALA A 19 15.83 -12.65 -0.19
CA ALA A 19 16.99 -13.55 -0.22
C ALA A 19 17.13 -14.47 1.02
N GLY A 20 16.07 -15.16 1.41
CA GLY A 20 16.05 -16.09 2.55
C GLY A 20 15.82 -15.43 3.92
N GLY A 21 15.74 -14.10 3.97
CA GLY A 21 15.26 -13.37 5.14
C GLY A 21 13.74 -13.50 5.34
N PRO A 22 13.19 -13.01 6.45
CA PRO A 22 11.74 -13.02 6.67
C PRO A 22 11.03 -11.99 5.80
N ASP A 23 9.97 -12.40 5.12
CA ASP A 23 9.03 -11.53 4.44
C ASP A 23 8.17 -10.71 5.43
N VAL A 24 7.36 -9.79 4.91
CA VAL A 24 6.52 -8.90 5.75
C VAL A 24 5.55 -9.71 6.61
N VAL A 25 4.86 -10.70 6.05
CA VAL A 25 3.85 -11.47 6.80
C VAL A 25 4.50 -12.32 7.88
N ARG A 26 5.69 -12.89 7.64
CA ARG A 26 6.44 -13.64 8.64
C ARG A 26 6.87 -12.72 9.79
N GLN A 27 7.45 -11.56 9.46
CA GLN A 27 7.83 -10.57 10.46
C GLN A 27 6.63 -10.06 11.28
N LEU A 28 5.47 -9.89 10.64
CA LEU A 28 4.25 -9.55 11.36
C LEU A 28 3.87 -10.67 12.34
N ARG A 29 3.86 -11.93 11.91
CA ARG A 29 3.55 -13.09 12.78
C ARG A 29 4.49 -13.18 13.99
N ASP A 30 5.76 -12.86 13.79
CA ASP A 30 6.79 -12.93 14.85
C ASP A 30 6.57 -11.88 15.96
N ILE A 31 5.92 -10.76 15.65
CA ILE A 31 5.67 -9.66 16.61
C ILE A 31 4.23 -9.62 17.15
N LEU A 32 3.33 -10.46 16.60
CA LEU A 32 1.94 -10.49 17.05
C LEU A 32 1.82 -10.99 18.51
N PRO A 33 0.88 -10.45 19.30
CA PRO A 33 0.58 -10.97 20.63
C PRO A 33 0.12 -12.44 20.57
N SER A 34 0.31 -13.18 21.67
CA SER A 34 -0.15 -14.56 21.77
C SER A 34 -1.64 -14.70 21.42
N GLY A 35 -1.98 -15.69 20.59
CA GLY A 35 -3.33 -15.95 20.11
C GLY A 35 -3.78 -15.10 18.92
N TRP A 36 -2.93 -14.17 18.44
CA TRP A 36 -3.17 -13.44 17.19
C TRP A 36 -2.61 -14.20 15.99
N ARG A 37 -3.19 -13.95 14.82
CA ARG A 37 -2.74 -14.54 13.55
C ARG A 37 -2.67 -13.51 12.43
N ALA A 38 -1.85 -13.79 11.42
CA ALA A 38 -1.84 -13.04 10.17
C ALA A 38 -1.85 -14.01 8.98
N THR A 39 -2.70 -13.74 7.99
CA THR A 39 -2.79 -14.47 6.73
C THR A 39 -2.46 -13.56 5.56
N LEU A 40 -1.62 -14.06 4.67
CA LEU A 40 -1.31 -13.45 3.40
C LEU A 40 -2.37 -13.88 2.38
N ASN A 41 -3.18 -12.93 1.93
CA ASN A 41 -4.11 -13.08 0.82
C ASN A 41 -3.61 -12.33 -0.42
N ALA A 42 -2.53 -11.55 -0.25
CA ALA A 42 -1.83 -10.83 -1.29
C ALA A 42 -1.23 -11.78 -2.34
N LEU A 43 -0.99 -11.26 -3.52
CA LEU A 43 -0.36 -11.97 -4.63
C LEU A 43 0.57 -11.01 -5.36
N ASP A 44 1.84 -11.40 -5.50
CA ASP A 44 2.84 -10.62 -6.26
C ASP A 44 2.31 -10.26 -7.65
N GLY A 45 2.49 -9.00 -8.04
CA GLY A 45 2.02 -8.46 -9.31
C GLY A 45 0.55 -8.04 -9.35
N ALA A 46 -0.23 -8.22 -8.28
CA ALA A 46 -1.64 -7.84 -8.24
C ALA A 46 -1.84 -6.32 -8.41
N VAL A 47 -2.97 -5.95 -8.98
CA VAL A 47 -3.45 -4.58 -9.17
C VAL A 47 -4.78 -4.37 -8.44
N ILE A 48 -5.27 -3.13 -8.39
CA ILE A 48 -6.54 -2.79 -7.73
C ILE A 48 -7.69 -3.73 -8.13
N ALA A 49 -7.74 -4.13 -9.40
CA ALA A 49 -8.79 -5.01 -9.93
C ALA A 49 -8.76 -6.45 -9.38
N ASP A 50 -7.66 -6.89 -8.77
CA ASP A 50 -7.49 -8.25 -8.24
C ASP A 50 -7.95 -8.39 -6.79
N VAL A 51 -8.07 -7.29 -6.05
CA VAL A 51 -8.48 -7.29 -4.64
C VAL A 51 -9.82 -8.02 -4.40
N PRO A 52 -10.86 -7.86 -5.24
CA PRO A 52 -12.11 -8.61 -5.06
C PRO A 52 -11.93 -10.13 -5.05
N GLN A 53 -10.97 -10.64 -5.82
CA GLN A 53 -10.65 -12.06 -5.87
C GLN A 53 -9.92 -12.54 -4.59
N GLN A 54 -9.05 -11.68 -4.06
CA GLN A 54 -8.40 -11.93 -2.77
C GLN A 54 -9.41 -11.96 -1.62
N LEU A 55 -10.43 -11.09 -1.65
CA LEU A 55 -11.53 -11.06 -0.68
C LEU A 55 -12.33 -12.37 -0.61
N GLN A 56 -12.41 -13.13 -1.70
CA GLN A 56 -13.11 -14.43 -1.71
C GLN A 56 -12.37 -15.49 -0.90
N LYS A 57 -11.07 -15.31 -0.69
CA LYS A 57 -10.19 -16.23 0.03
C LYS A 57 -9.96 -15.83 1.48
N LEU A 58 -10.67 -14.79 1.98
CA LEU A 58 -10.50 -14.32 3.36
C LEU A 58 -10.81 -15.45 4.35
N PRO A 59 -9.99 -15.61 5.41
CA PRO A 59 -10.33 -16.45 6.54
C PRO A 59 -11.67 -16.06 7.14
N ARG A 60 -12.52 -17.03 7.48
CA ARG A 60 -13.84 -16.77 8.08
C ARG A 60 -13.78 -16.05 9.42
N ASP A 61 -12.65 -16.14 10.11
CA ASP A 61 -12.37 -15.52 11.39
C ASP A 61 -11.45 -14.31 11.28
N ALA A 62 -11.27 -13.75 10.07
CA ALA A 62 -10.60 -12.47 9.90
C ALA A 62 -11.29 -11.38 10.74
N SER A 63 -10.49 -10.59 11.43
CA SER A 63 -10.97 -9.52 12.32
C SER A 63 -10.45 -8.14 11.93
N HIS A 64 -9.40 -8.07 11.12
CA HIS A 64 -8.81 -6.83 10.61
C HIS A 64 -8.34 -7.06 9.18
N LEU A 65 -8.46 -6.03 8.35
CA LEU A 65 -7.98 -6.03 6.97
C LEU A 65 -6.94 -4.93 6.80
N VAL A 66 -5.88 -5.23 6.06
CA VAL A 66 -4.92 -4.23 5.59
C VAL A 66 -4.79 -4.40 4.10
N VAL A 67 -4.96 -3.31 3.34
CA VAL A 67 -4.82 -3.30 1.89
C VAL A 67 -3.69 -2.36 1.47
N SER A 68 -2.78 -2.88 0.65
CA SER A 68 -1.69 -2.10 0.05
C SER A 68 -1.62 -2.39 -1.44
N VAL A 69 -2.38 -1.66 -2.23
CA VAL A 69 -2.51 -1.88 -3.67
C VAL A 69 -2.43 -0.55 -4.43
N GLY A 70 -1.99 -0.62 -5.67
CA GLY A 70 -1.87 0.52 -6.56
C GLY A 70 -0.44 0.79 -7.03
N GLY A 71 0.58 0.16 -6.44
CA GLY A 71 1.96 0.22 -6.90
C GLY A 71 2.10 -0.29 -8.33
N ASN A 72 1.54 -1.46 -8.62
CA ASN A 72 1.55 -2.06 -9.96
C ASN A 72 0.67 -1.28 -10.96
N ASP A 73 -0.46 -0.70 -10.51
CA ASP A 73 -1.26 0.22 -11.33
C ASP A 73 -0.44 1.44 -11.76
N ALA A 74 0.36 2.00 -10.84
CA ALA A 74 1.27 3.11 -11.13
C ALA A 74 2.40 2.70 -12.07
N LEU A 75 3.03 1.54 -11.86
CA LEU A 75 4.07 0.99 -12.73
C LEU A 75 3.55 0.77 -14.15
N GLY A 76 2.32 0.33 -14.30
CA GLY A 76 1.65 0.20 -15.60
C GLY A 76 1.52 1.52 -16.37
N GLN A 77 1.68 2.67 -15.72
CA GLN A 77 1.65 4.01 -16.31
C GLN A 77 3.05 4.64 -16.45
N ALA A 78 4.13 3.92 -16.09
CA ALA A 78 5.48 4.48 -16.05
C ALA A 78 5.98 5.04 -17.39
N ASN A 79 5.49 4.52 -18.52
CA ASN A 79 5.79 5.00 -19.86
C ASN A 79 5.34 6.46 -20.12
N LEU A 80 4.46 7.00 -19.29
CA LEU A 80 4.04 8.41 -19.39
C LEU A 80 5.18 9.37 -19.05
N LEU A 81 6.16 8.95 -18.26
CA LEU A 81 7.32 9.76 -17.92
C LEU A 81 8.25 9.99 -19.11
N ASP A 82 8.20 9.11 -20.11
CA ASP A 82 9.03 9.18 -21.32
C ASP A 82 8.28 9.83 -22.50
N ARG A 83 7.04 10.30 -22.26
CA ARG A 83 6.19 10.85 -23.31
C ARG A 83 6.56 12.29 -23.64
N ASN A 84 6.73 12.59 -24.93
CA ASN A 84 6.87 13.96 -25.38
C ASN A 84 5.53 14.72 -25.27
N VAL A 85 5.57 15.90 -24.64
CA VAL A 85 4.42 16.80 -24.49
C VAL A 85 4.76 18.18 -25.00
N ARG A 86 3.78 18.89 -25.54
CA ARG A 86 3.95 20.23 -26.12
C ARG A 86 3.91 21.34 -25.08
N SER A 87 3.32 21.09 -23.92
CA SER A 87 3.18 22.06 -22.85
C SER A 87 3.05 21.38 -21.48
N MET A 88 3.29 22.15 -20.43
CA MET A 88 3.02 21.70 -19.05
C MET A 88 1.53 21.38 -18.85
N ALA A 89 0.62 22.10 -19.48
CA ALA A 89 -0.82 21.84 -19.40
C ALA A 89 -1.16 20.45 -19.95
N GLU A 90 -0.59 20.06 -21.10
CA GLU A 90 -0.76 18.73 -21.68
C GLU A 90 -0.20 17.63 -20.75
N ALA A 91 0.94 17.86 -20.12
CA ALA A 91 1.50 16.93 -19.15
C ALA A 91 0.57 16.75 -17.92
N LEU A 92 0.06 17.83 -17.38
CA LEU A 92 -0.86 17.81 -16.26
C LEU A 92 -2.21 17.18 -16.61
N GLU A 93 -2.71 17.36 -17.83
CA GLU A 93 -3.92 16.71 -18.32
C GLU A 93 -3.76 15.17 -18.35
N LEU A 94 -2.61 14.69 -18.83
CA LEU A 94 -2.30 13.26 -18.83
C LEU A 94 -2.28 12.69 -17.39
N ILE A 95 -1.60 13.37 -16.46
CA ILE A 95 -1.54 12.96 -15.05
C ILE A 95 -2.94 13.00 -14.42
N THR A 96 -3.74 14.03 -14.73
CA THR A 96 -5.12 14.15 -14.25
C THR A 96 -5.97 12.97 -14.72
N GLY A 97 -5.85 12.58 -15.98
CA GLY A 97 -6.57 11.42 -16.51
C GLY A 97 -6.17 10.10 -15.84
N VAL A 98 -4.89 9.90 -15.54
CA VAL A 98 -4.43 8.71 -14.79
C VAL A 98 -4.96 8.74 -13.36
N ARG A 99 -4.78 9.86 -12.66
CA ARG A 99 -5.26 10.05 -11.30
C ARG A 99 -6.76 9.75 -11.16
N GLU A 100 -7.57 10.25 -12.08
CA GLU A 100 -9.03 10.07 -11.99
C GLU A 100 -9.45 8.62 -12.23
N ARG A 101 -8.86 7.93 -13.22
CA ARG A 101 -9.12 6.50 -13.42
C ARG A 101 -8.71 5.67 -12.21
N PHE A 102 -7.52 5.94 -11.66
CA PHE A 102 -7.02 5.31 -10.45
C PHE A 102 -7.96 5.56 -9.26
N ARG A 103 -8.35 6.82 -9.02
CA ARG A 103 -9.25 7.21 -7.95
C ARG A 103 -10.57 6.45 -8.00
N LEU A 104 -11.19 6.37 -9.19
CA LEU A 104 -12.46 5.67 -9.37
C LEU A 104 -12.33 4.15 -9.14
N ALA A 105 -11.23 3.55 -9.60
CA ALA A 105 -10.96 2.13 -9.37
C ALA A 105 -10.72 1.87 -7.87
N TYR A 106 -9.91 2.71 -7.23
CA TYR A 106 -9.57 2.60 -5.80
C TYR A 106 -10.80 2.79 -4.91
N ALA A 107 -11.66 3.77 -5.21
CA ALA A 107 -12.91 4.00 -4.51
C ALA A 107 -13.82 2.76 -4.54
N ARG A 108 -14.02 2.16 -5.73
CA ARG A 108 -14.83 0.95 -5.89
C ARG A 108 -14.26 -0.24 -5.12
N MET A 109 -12.94 -0.39 -5.15
CA MET A 109 -12.25 -1.44 -4.41
C MET A 109 -12.48 -1.27 -2.90
N LEU A 110 -12.30 -0.04 -2.36
CA LEU A 110 -12.57 0.23 -0.94
C LEU A 110 -14.02 -0.06 -0.56
N ASP A 111 -14.99 0.33 -1.39
CA ASP A 111 -16.40 0.03 -1.14
C ASP A 111 -16.63 -1.49 -1.01
N GLN A 112 -16.04 -2.31 -1.87
CA GLN A 112 -16.14 -3.76 -1.82
C GLN A 112 -15.43 -4.38 -0.58
N VAL A 113 -14.28 -3.82 -0.19
CA VAL A 113 -13.59 -4.28 1.04
C VAL A 113 -14.42 -3.95 2.27
N LEU A 114 -15.04 -2.77 2.32
CA LEU A 114 -15.87 -2.31 3.43
C LEU A 114 -17.17 -3.11 3.61
N GLU A 115 -17.66 -3.80 2.57
CA GLU A 115 -18.78 -4.75 2.69
C GLU A 115 -18.49 -5.87 3.71
N ARG A 116 -17.22 -6.15 4.02
CA ARG A 116 -16.82 -7.11 5.05
C ARG A 116 -17.08 -6.63 6.47
N GLN A 117 -17.32 -5.33 6.67
CA GLN A 117 -17.61 -4.72 7.97
C GLN A 117 -16.53 -4.98 9.03
N LEU A 118 -15.27 -5.07 8.60
CA LEU A 118 -14.11 -5.26 9.46
C LEU A 118 -13.29 -3.96 9.53
N PRO A 119 -12.60 -3.70 10.65
CA PRO A 119 -11.58 -2.66 10.72
C PRO A 119 -10.61 -2.78 9.54
N LEU A 120 -10.40 -1.67 8.83
CA LEU A 120 -9.62 -1.60 7.61
C LEU A 120 -8.57 -0.50 7.70
N ALA A 121 -7.34 -0.81 7.29
CA ALA A 121 -6.33 0.18 6.98
C ALA A 121 -5.91 0.07 5.50
N ALA A 122 -5.77 1.23 4.86
CA ALA A 122 -5.23 1.36 3.52
C ALA A 122 -3.80 1.91 3.57
N CYS A 123 -2.88 1.33 2.80
CA CYS A 123 -1.52 1.84 2.69
C CYS A 123 -1.39 2.84 1.55
N THR A 124 -0.53 3.85 1.72
CA THR A 124 -0.05 4.67 0.60
C THR A 124 1.03 3.91 -0.18
N ILE A 125 1.30 4.36 -1.41
CA ILE A 125 2.43 3.86 -2.20
C ILE A 125 3.68 4.64 -1.76
N TYR A 126 4.75 3.95 -1.34
CA TYR A 126 6.02 4.58 -1.02
C TYR A 126 6.76 5.07 -2.27
N GLU A 127 7.74 5.94 -2.07
CA GLU A 127 8.59 6.44 -3.15
C GLU A 127 9.59 5.38 -3.61
N PRO A 128 9.62 5.03 -4.89
CA PRO A 128 10.56 4.03 -5.41
C PRO A 128 12.01 4.54 -5.33
N ARG A 129 12.93 3.60 -5.25
CA ARG A 129 14.37 3.85 -5.14
C ARG A 129 15.09 3.56 -6.46
N PHE A 130 14.58 4.13 -7.58
CA PHE A 130 15.27 3.98 -8.87
C PHE A 130 16.69 4.54 -8.82
N PRO A 131 17.67 3.86 -9.48
CA PRO A 131 19.06 4.29 -9.47
C PRO A 131 19.26 5.67 -10.09
N GLU A 132 18.54 6.01 -11.15
CA GLU A 132 18.65 7.29 -11.84
C GLU A 132 17.94 8.41 -11.03
N PRO A 133 18.68 9.43 -10.56
CA PRO A 133 18.11 10.46 -9.68
C PRO A 133 16.91 11.19 -10.28
N LEU A 134 16.97 11.50 -11.58
CA LEU A 134 15.86 12.17 -12.27
C LEU A 134 14.62 11.29 -12.32
N ARG A 135 14.76 10.02 -12.71
CA ARG A 135 13.64 9.07 -12.78
C ARG A 135 13.02 8.86 -11.39
N ARG A 136 13.86 8.73 -10.35
CA ARG A 136 13.42 8.64 -8.95
C ARG A 136 12.57 9.84 -8.54
N SER A 137 13.06 11.06 -8.83
CA SER A 137 12.35 12.31 -8.52
C SER A 137 11.03 12.43 -9.27
N LEU A 138 11.03 12.14 -10.57
CA LEU A 138 9.81 12.20 -11.39
C LEU A 138 8.77 11.17 -10.94
N ALA A 139 9.19 9.94 -10.63
CA ALA A 139 8.29 8.90 -10.12
C ALA A 139 7.69 9.30 -8.76
N ALA A 140 8.50 9.81 -7.82
CA ALA A 140 8.02 10.29 -6.54
C ALA A 140 6.98 11.42 -6.71
N THR A 141 7.27 12.39 -7.61
CA THR A 141 6.35 13.48 -7.93
C THR A 141 5.03 12.96 -8.53
N ALA A 142 5.09 12.05 -9.50
CA ALA A 142 3.88 11.47 -10.12
C ALA A 142 3.04 10.69 -9.10
N LEU A 143 3.67 9.95 -8.20
CA LEU A 143 2.98 9.18 -7.16
C LEU A 143 2.24 10.07 -6.15
N THR A 144 2.60 11.36 -5.99
CA THR A 144 1.85 12.26 -5.11
C THR A 144 0.38 12.38 -5.52
N ALA A 145 0.09 12.37 -6.83
CA ALA A 145 -1.27 12.45 -7.34
C ALA A 145 -2.10 11.19 -7.03
N LEU A 146 -1.47 10.00 -7.06
CA LEU A 146 -2.13 8.74 -6.73
C LEU A 146 -2.28 8.58 -5.21
N ASN A 147 -1.27 8.95 -4.44
CA ASN A 147 -1.32 8.95 -2.99
C ASN A 147 -2.37 9.94 -2.43
N ASP A 148 -2.54 11.10 -3.07
CA ASP A 148 -3.65 12.02 -2.75
C ASP A 148 -5.00 11.33 -2.98
N ALA A 149 -5.17 10.59 -4.08
CA ALA A 149 -6.39 9.83 -4.33
C ALA A 149 -6.61 8.74 -3.27
N ILE A 150 -5.59 7.95 -2.91
CA ILE A 150 -5.66 6.94 -1.85
C ILE A 150 -6.13 7.56 -0.54
N THR A 151 -5.44 8.60 -0.07
CA THR A 151 -5.73 9.22 1.23
C THR A 151 -7.11 9.86 1.28
N ARG A 152 -7.55 10.54 0.19
CA ARG A 152 -8.89 11.13 0.10
C ARG A 152 -9.99 10.08 0.15
N GLU A 153 -9.86 9.01 -0.63
CA GLU A 153 -10.88 7.95 -0.69
C GLU A 153 -10.93 7.16 0.63
N ALA A 154 -9.78 6.94 1.28
CA ALA A 154 -9.71 6.31 2.59
C ALA A 154 -10.39 7.18 3.66
N PHE A 155 -10.02 8.47 3.78
CA PHE A 155 -10.58 9.37 4.79
C PHE A 155 -12.08 9.65 4.57
N ALA A 156 -12.53 9.76 3.33
CA ALA A 156 -13.96 9.93 3.03
C ALA A 156 -14.82 8.75 3.53
N ARG A 157 -14.21 7.58 3.71
CA ARG A 157 -14.85 6.35 4.19
C ARG A 157 -14.51 5.98 5.65
N ASN A 158 -13.83 6.86 6.38
CA ASN A 158 -13.31 6.59 7.74
C ASN A 158 -12.39 5.35 7.81
N VAL A 159 -11.61 5.11 6.76
CA VAL A 159 -10.59 4.07 6.70
C VAL A 159 -9.29 4.64 7.23
N ASP A 160 -8.61 3.89 8.12
CA ASP A 160 -7.30 4.24 8.62
C ASP A 160 -6.26 4.21 7.49
N CYS A 161 -5.23 5.06 7.58
CA CYS A 161 -4.19 5.14 6.57
C CYS A 161 -2.81 4.86 7.19
N ILE A 162 -2.12 3.87 6.63
CA ILE A 162 -0.71 3.56 6.94
C ILE A 162 0.14 4.26 5.87
N ASP A 163 0.83 5.34 6.26
CA ASP A 163 1.61 6.12 5.30
C ASP A 163 3.01 5.51 5.08
N LEU A 164 3.13 4.65 4.07
CA LEU A 164 4.37 3.99 3.73
C LEU A 164 5.46 4.95 3.23
N ARG A 165 5.13 6.14 2.77
CA ARG A 165 6.11 7.17 2.36
C ARG A 165 6.96 7.63 3.53
N ILE A 166 6.37 7.68 4.73
CA ILE A 166 7.04 8.06 5.98
C ILE A 166 7.74 6.85 6.61
N ILE A 167 7.13 5.67 6.52
CA ILE A 167 7.62 4.43 7.14
C ILE A 167 8.85 3.92 6.39
N CYS A 168 8.79 3.85 5.06
CA CYS A 168 9.85 3.36 4.18
C CYS A 168 10.58 4.53 3.52
N ASN A 169 11.37 5.28 4.31
CA ASN A 169 12.02 6.52 3.88
C ASN A 169 13.55 6.44 3.75
N ASP A 170 14.16 5.30 4.04
CA ASP A 170 15.59 5.04 3.92
C ASP A 170 15.85 4.08 2.72
N ASP A 171 16.95 4.25 2.00
CA ASP A 171 17.29 3.36 0.87
C ASP A 171 17.48 1.91 1.31
N ARG A 172 17.91 1.67 2.56
CA ARG A 172 18.02 0.33 3.16
C ARG A 172 16.68 -0.36 3.40
N ASP A 173 15.57 0.37 3.33
CA ASP A 173 14.23 -0.21 3.45
C ASP A 173 13.81 -0.98 2.20
N PHE A 174 14.63 -0.92 1.13
CA PHE A 174 14.34 -1.51 -0.17
C PHE A 174 15.34 -2.60 -0.53
N ALA A 175 14.84 -3.74 -1.01
CA ALA A 175 15.63 -4.86 -1.54
C ALA A 175 16.04 -4.61 -3.00
N ASN A 176 15.18 -3.92 -3.73
CA ASN A 176 15.37 -3.45 -5.09
C ASN A 176 14.62 -2.10 -5.24
N PRO A 177 14.55 -1.46 -6.41
CA PRO A 177 13.93 -0.14 -6.52
C PRO A 177 12.48 -0.01 -6.04
N ILE A 178 11.72 -1.11 -5.97
CA ILE A 178 10.29 -1.09 -5.71
C ILE A 178 9.82 -2.09 -4.63
N GLU A 179 10.70 -2.95 -4.12
CA GLU A 179 10.32 -3.98 -3.16
C GLU A 179 10.93 -3.73 -1.77
N PRO A 180 10.20 -3.99 -0.68
CA PRO A 180 10.73 -3.79 0.65
C PRO A 180 11.81 -4.84 0.99
N SER A 181 12.87 -4.38 1.63
CA SER A 181 13.88 -5.24 2.24
C SER A 181 13.37 -5.86 3.56
N VAL A 182 14.20 -6.71 4.19
CA VAL A 182 13.94 -7.18 5.56
C VAL A 182 13.75 -6.01 6.54
N GLN A 183 14.55 -4.93 6.41
CA GLN A 183 14.42 -3.74 7.25
C GLN A 183 13.10 -3.00 6.99
N GLY A 184 12.76 -2.76 5.73
CA GLY A 184 11.48 -2.12 5.34
C GLY A 184 10.29 -2.96 5.79
N GLY A 185 10.34 -4.27 5.56
CA GLY A 185 9.32 -5.22 6.00
C GLY A 185 9.08 -5.19 7.51
N ALA A 186 10.14 -5.07 8.31
CA ALA A 186 10.02 -4.94 9.76
C ALA A 186 9.30 -3.63 10.18
N LYS A 187 9.51 -2.54 9.45
CA LYS A 187 8.81 -1.28 9.70
C LYS A 187 7.34 -1.38 9.33
N ILE A 188 7.03 -1.98 8.18
CA ILE A 188 5.66 -2.23 7.72
C ILE A 188 4.91 -3.12 8.71
N ALA A 189 5.50 -4.24 9.14
CA ALA A 189 4.91 -5.15 10.11
C ALA A 189 4.54 -4.45 11.43
N ARG A 190 5.42 -3.58 11.95
CA ARG A 190 5.14 -2.78 13.16
C ARG A 190 4.00 -1.79 12.95
N ALA A 191 3.91 -1.15 11.78
CA ALA A 191 2.81 -0.23 11.47
C ALA A 191 1.46 -0.97 11.40
N ILE A 192 1.43 -2.15 10.79
CA ILE A 192 0.24 -3.02 10.77
C ILE A 192 -0.18 -3.42 12.18
N LEU A 193 0.77 -3.83 13.03
CA LEU A 193 0.48 -4.15 14.42
C LEU A 193 -0.08 -2.94 15.17
N SER A 194 0.49 -1.74 14.96
CA SER A 194 0.02 -0.50 15.60
C SER A 194 -1.40 -0.13 15.21
N PHE A 195 -1.82 -0.43 13.97
CA PHE A 195 -3.21 -0.29 13.54
C PHE A 195 -4.13 -1.30 14.24
N ALA A 196 -3.78 -2.59 14.23
CA ALA A 196 -4.65 -3.65 14.73
C ALA A 196 -4.71 -3.70 16.27
N ALA A 197 -3.64 -3.28 16.96
CA ALA A 197 -3.55 -3.20 18.42
C ALA A 197 -3.12 -1.78 18.83
N PRO A 198 -4.00 -0.78 18.73
CA PRO A 198 -3.66 0.59 19.04
C PRO A 198 -3.24 0.69 20.52
N GLY A 199 -1.98 1.08 20.72
CA GLY A 199 -1.43 1.36 22.03
C GLY A 199 -1.94 2.69 22.59
N THR A 200 -1.48 3.04 23.79
CA THR A 200 -1.79 4.32 24.44
C THR A 200 -1.10 5.53 23.82
N THR A 201 -0.20 5.32 22.85
CA THR A 201 0.57 6.39 22.20
C THR A 201 -0.32 7.13 21.21
N ARG A 202 -0.46 8.43 21.39
CA ARG A 202 -1.20 9.30 20.46
C ARG A 202 -0.41 9.43 19.14
N SER A 203 -0.93 8.88 18.06
CA SER A 203 -0.44 9.16 16.71
C SER A 203 -1.00 10.50 16.20
N PRO A 204 -0.29 11.20 15.32
CA PRO A 204 -0.83 12.34 14.58
C PRO A 204 -2.13 11.95 13.87
N ARG A 205 -3.12 12.85 13.85
CA ARG A 205 -4.42 12.62 13.23
C ARG A 205 -4.67 13.63 12.13
N VAL A 206 -5.23 13.18 11.02
CA VAL A 206 -5.80 14.08 10.02
C VAL A 206 -7.24 14.36 10.43
N ILE A 207 -7.57 15.66 10.58
CA ILE A 207 -8.92 16.10 10.93
C ILE A 207 -9.64 16.45 9.63
N THR A 208 -10.71 15.73 9.33
CA THR A 208 -11.49 15.88 8.08
C THR A 208 -12.89 16.44 8.31
N ARG A 209 -13.28 16.66 9.58
CA ARG A 209 -14.58 17.25 9.99
C ARG A 209 -14.38 18.15 11.20
#